data_9059ad053373c73e50d658a287715d06
#
_entry.id   9059ad053373c73e50d658a287715d06
#
_cell.length_a   1.000
_cell.length_b   1.000
_cell.length_c   1.000
_cell.angle_alpha   90.00
_cell.angle_beta   90.00
_cell.angle_gamma   90.00
#
_symmetry.space_group_name_H-M   'P 1'
#
loop_
_entity.id
_entity.type
_entity.pdbx_description
1 polymer ?
#
loop_
_entity_poly.entity_id
_entity_poly.type
_entity_poly.pdbx_seq_one_letter_code
_entity_poly.pdbx_strand_id
1 'polypeptide(L)'
;MPLEERRLGPVVGLGTYGTFDHDAALASTVVAASLDAGASLVDSSPMYGGAEASLGSALRDRRSDAIVATKIWAPDLAEGRRQYAAQRQYFGRVEIEQVHTLVLWREHLAWIEAEREAGGIDRVSVTHYDSGAFAELEEALRTGRFDVVQIPLNPVERECEHRLLPLAAELGVAVIVMRPLGGSRHATLRRDPGDGALEPLRPFGVETWPQALLKWALSDPRVDVVIPATSRATRATENAAAGRPPWFGPDEREYVARVAGAR
;
A
#
# COMPACT_ATOMS: atom_id res chain seq x y z
N MET A 1 -9.68 14.54 -14.32
CA MET A 1 -8.88 15.22 -13.28
C MET A 1 -7.75 14.29 -12.89
N PRO A 2 -6.54 14.78 -12.56
CA PRO A 2 -5.46 13.96 -12.03
C PRO A 2 -5.84 13.34 -10.69
N LEU A 3 -5.08 12.31 -10.25
CA LEU A 3 -5.19 11.78 -8.89
C LEU A 3 -4.72 12.85 -7.90
N GLU A 4 -5.26 12.80 -6.68
CA GLU A 4 -4.69 13.59 -5.58
C GLU A 4 -3.30 13.05 -5.23
N GLU A 5 -2.40 13.95 -4.85
CA GLU A 5 -1.07 13.60 -4.35
C GLU A 5 -0.94 13.95 -2.88
N ARG A 6 -0.28 13.08 -2.11
CA ARG A 6 0.08 13.29 -0.72
C ARG A 6 1.58 13.01 -0.52
N ARG A 7 2.04 12.84 0.71
CA ARG A 7 3.47 12.72 1.06
C ARG A 7 4.24 11.62 0.31
N LEU A 8 3.56 10.59 -0.19
CA LEU A 8 4.16 9.45 -0.93
C LEU A 8 3.86 9.48 -2.44
N GLY A 9 3.35 10.61 -2.97
CA GLY A 9 2.89 10.74 -4.36
C GLY A 9 1.39 10.48 -4.50
N PRO A 10 0.92 9.93 -5.65
CA PRO A 10 -0.49 9.65 -5.89
C PRO A 10 -1.10 8.76 -4.82
N VAL A 11 -2.32 9.10 -4.37
CA VAL A 11 -3.00 8.44 -3.25
C VAL A 11 -3.44 6.99 -3.51
N VAL A 12 -3.38 6.54 -4.76
CA VAL A 12 -3.61 5.13 -5.12
C VAL A 12 -2.34 4.57 -5.73
N GLY A 13 -1.89 3.44 -5.22
CA GLY A 13 -0.80 2.64 -5.75
C GLY A 13 -1.27 1.24 -6.19
N LEU A 14 -0.32 0.36 -6.47
CA LEU A 14 -0.54 -1.02 -6.89
C LEU A 14 0.18 -1.99 -5.94
N GLY A 15 -0.56 -2.85 -5.24
CA GLY A 15 0.00 -3.98 -4.50
C GLY A 15 0.20 -5.20 -5.41
N THR A 16 1.19 -6.04 -5.10
CA THR A 16 1.50 -7.24 -5.91
C THR A 16 1.26 -8.57 -5.18
N TYR A 17 0.71 -8.54 -3.98
CA TYR A 17 0.44 -9.77 -3.23
C TYR A 17 -0.52 -10.71 -3.97
N GLY A 18 -0.04 -11.93 -4.27
CA GLY A 18 -0.83 -12.98 -4.94
C GLY A 18 -1.18 -12.68 -6.41
N THR A 19 -0.42 -11.79 -7.10
CA THR A 19 -0.76 -11.38 -8.47
C THR A 19 0.27 -11.73 -9.53
N PHE A 20 1.56 -11.50 -9.32
CA PHE A 20 2.59 -11.52 -10.36
C PHE A 20 3.61 -12.66 -10.20
N ASP A 21 3.30 -13.70 -9.45
CA ASP A 21 4.22 -14.80 -9.19
C ASP A 21 4.70 -15.45 -10.50
N HIS A 22 5.98 -15.23 -10.87
CA HIS A 22 6.63 -15.69 -12.10
C HIS A 22 5.88 -15.36 -13.42
N ASP A 23 5.04 -14.31 -13.43
CA ASP A 23 4.30 -13.88 -14.62
C ASP A 23 4.65 -12.43 -15.01
N ALA A 24 5.77 -12.27 -15.71
CA ALA A 24 6.24 -10.97 -16.18
C ALA A 24 5.33 -10.35 -17.25
N ALA A 25 4.62 -11.15 -18.04
CA ALA A 25 3.70 -10.65 -19.07
C ALA A 25 2.45 -10.04 -18.44
N LEU A 26 1.88 -10.71 -17.45
CA LEU A 26 0.78 -10.18 -16.65
C LEU A 26 1.21 -8.92 -15.91
N ALA A 27 2.37 -8.96 -15.22
CA ALA A 27 2.93 -7.81 -14.52
C ALA A 27 3.07 -6.61 -15.46
N SER A 28 3.64 -6.80 -16.64
CA SER A 28 3.82 -5.73 -17.64
C SER A 28 2.49 -5.07 -18.03
N THR A 29 1.46 -5.87 -18.26
CA THR A 29 0.13 -5.39 -18.65
C THR A 29 -0.55 -4.60 -17.53
N VAL A 30 -0.48 -5.08 -16.29
CA VAL A 30 -1.17 -4.45 -15.15
C VAL A 30 -0.40 -3.22 -14.67
N VAL A 31 0.93 -3.29 -14.62
CA VAL A 31 1.79 -2.16 -14.22
C VAL A 31 1.65 -1.01 -15.21
N ALA A 32 1.68 -1.29 -16.52
CA ALA A 32 1.45 -0.26 -17.53
C ALA A 32 0.12 0.45 -17.31
N ALA A 33 -0.98 -0.30 -17.13
CA ALA A 33 -2.30 0.29 -16.88
C ALA A 33 -2.36 1.12 -15.59
N SER A 34 -1.64 0.69 -14.53
CA SER A 34 -1.52 1.43 -13.27
C SER A 34 -0.81 2.78 -13.46
N LEU A 35 0.37 2.74 -14.08
CA LEU A 35 1.17 3.94 -14.36
C LEU A 35 0.46 4.90 -15.29
N ASP A 36 -0.18 4.40 -16.35
CA ASP A 36 -0.95 5.22 -17.30
C ASP A 36 -2.17 5.89 -16.65
N ALA A 37 -2.72 5.26 -15.61
CA ALA A 37 -3.79 5.84 -14.80
C ALA A 37 -3.28 6.80 -13.71
N GLY A 38 -1.97 6.99 -13.57
CA GLY A 38 -1.33 7.87 -12.59
C GLY A 38 -1.03 7.22 -11.23
N ALA A 39 -1.31 5.93 -11.04
CA ALA A 39 -1.02 5.21 -9.81
C ALA A 39 0.44 4.69 -9.86
N SER A 40 1.38 5.55 -9.46
CA SER A 40 2.83 5.32 -9.65
C SER A 40 3.51 4.57 -8.51
N LEU A 41 2.95 4.51 -7.29
CA LEU A 41 3.52 3.70 -6.23
C LEU A 41 3.20 2.22 -6.46
N VAL A 42 4.23 1.37 -6.49
CA VAL A 42 4.11 -0.10 -6.62
C VAL A 42 4.72 -0.77 -5.39
N ASP A 43 3.96 -1.66 -4.74
CA ASP A 43 4.37 -2.36 -3.52
C ASP A 43 4.55 -3.85 -3.76
N SER A 44 5.71 -4.40 -3.38
CA SER A 44 6.04 -5.81 -3.48
C SER A 44 6.69 -6.36 -2.21
N SER A 45 7.18 -7.60 -2.27
CA SER A 45 7.90 -8.24 -1.17
C SER A 45 8.60 -9.51 -1.67
N PRO A 46 9.76 -9.89 -1.11
CA PRO A 46 10.39 -11.18 -1.39
C PRO A 46 9.52 -12.38 -0.99
N MET A 47 8.53 -12.18 -0.11
CA MET A 47 7.56 -13.22 0.27
C MET A 47 6.48 -13.49 -0.79
N TYR A 48 6.40 -12.70 -1.87
CA TYR A 48 5.34 -12.82 -2.86
C TYR A 48 5.76 -13.68 -4.07
N GLY A 49 6.57 -14.72 -3.83
CA GLY A 49 7.10 -15.58 -4.88
C GLY A 49 7.99 -14.81 -5.85
N GLY A 50 7.77 -14.97 -7.15
CA GLY A 50 8.51 -14.26 -8.21
C GLY A 50 8.02 -12.84 -8.51
N ALA A 51 7.15 -12.25 -7.67
CA ALA A 51 6.51 -10.97 -7.96
C ALA A 51 7.49 -9.81 -8.13
N GLU A 52 8.56 -9.73 -7.31
CA GLU A 52 9.58 -8.67 -7.44
C GLU A 52 10.31 -8.75 -8.78
N ALA A 53 10.71 -9.94 -9.22
CA ALA A 53 11.39 -10.14 -10.50
C ALA A 53 10.47 -9.81 -11.68
N SER A 54 9.19 -10.22 -11.62
CA SER A 54 8.18 -9.89 -12.62
C SER A 54 7.92 -8.38 -12.68
N LEU A 55 7.82 -7.72 -11.51
CA LEU A 55 7.67 -6.26 -11.40
C LEU A 55 8.89 -5.53 -11.96
N GLY A 56 10.12 -5.95 -11.63
CA GLY A 56 11.35 -5.37 -12.17
C GLY A 56 11.42 -5.48 -13.70
N SER A 57 10.98 -6.61 -14.26
CA SER A 57 10.86 -6.77 -15.72
C SER A 57 9.82 -5.83 -16.33
N ALA A 58 8.67 -5.67 -15.69
CA ALA A 58 7.60 -4.78 -16.13
C ALA A 58 7.99 -3.29 -16.09
N LEU A 59 8.85 -2.91 -15.15
CA LEU A 59 9.30 -1.53 -14.96
C LEU A 59 10.52 -1.16 -15.81
N ARG A 60 11.17 -2.09 -16.52
CA ARG A 60 12.47 -1.87 -17.18
C ARG A 60 12.56 -0.57 -17.96
N ASP A 61 11.55 -0.27 -18.77
CA ASP A 61 11.51 0.90 -19.64
C ASP A 61 10.74 2.08 -19.03
N ARG A 62 10.17 1.90 -17.85
CA ARG A 62 9.33 2.88 -17.14
C ARG A 62 9.72 3.06 -15.68
N ARG A 63 10.95 2.70 -15.32
CA ARG A 63 11.41 2.73 -13.92
C ARG A 63 11.31 4.12 -13.30
N SER A 64 11.57 5.16 -14.09
CA SER A 64 11.46 6.56 -13.64
C SER A 64 10.03 7.01 -13.34
N ASP A 65 9.03 6.30 -13.85
CA ASP A 65 7.62 6.61 -13.63
C ASP A 65 7.08 6.01 -12.33
N ALA A 66 7.86 5.13 -11.68
CA ALA A 66 7.41 4.36 -10.53
C ALA A 66 8.14 4.73 -9.24
N ILE A 67 7.38 4.76 -8.14
CA ILE A 67 7.86 4.76 -6.75
C ILE A 67 7.79 3.32 -6.26
N VAL A 68 8.94 2.67 -6.09
CA VAL A 68 8.99 1.26 -5.66
C VAL A 68 9.06 1.19 -4.14
N ALA A 69 8.09 0.52 -3.55
CA ALA A 69 8.08 0.09 -2.16
C ALA A 69 8.26 -1.43 -2.12
N THR A 70 9.25 -1.91 -1.38
CA THR A 70 9.42 -3.35 -1.14
C THR A 70 9.84 -3.62 0.29
N LYS A 71 10.23 -4.86 0.62
CA LYS A 71 10.36 -5.28 2.01
C LYS A 71 11.56 -6.20 2.23
N ILE A 72 12.11 -6.14 3.44
CA ILE A 72 13.00 -7.17 3.97
C ILE A 72 12.20 -8.08 4.89
N TRP A 73 12.22 -9.37 4.60
CA TRP A 73 11.71 -10.41 5.49
C TRP A 73 12.78 -11.48 5.68
N ALA A 74 13.57 -11.33 6.71
CA ALA A 74 14.76 -12.17 6.87
C ALA A 74 15.04 -12.47 8.35
N PRO A 75 15.35 -13.73 8.69
CA PRO A 75 15.63 -14.14 10.06
C PRO A 75 17.04 -13.76 10.53
N ASP A 76 17.86 -13.21 9.64
CA ASP A 76 19.22 -12.71 9.93
C ASP A 76 19.63 -11.60 8.97
N LEU A 77 20.70 -10.88 9.34
CA LEU A 77 21.19 -9.72 8.58
C LEU A 77 21.78 -10.09 7.22
N ALA A 78 22.38 -11.28 7.10
CA ALA A 78 22.99 -11.72 5.85
C ALA A 78 21.93 -11.99 4.79
N GLU A 79 20.83 -12.66 5.18
CA GLU A 79 19.67 -12.86 4.31
C GLU A 79 19.01 -11.53 3.94
N GLY A 80 18.81 -10.62 4.91
CA GLY A 80 18.24 -9.30 4.63
C GLY A 80 19.05 -8.53 3.57
N ARG A 81 20.36 -8.54 3.67
CA ARG A 81 21.25 -7.92 2.68
C ARG A 81 21.19 -8.64 1.32
N ARG A 82 21.02 -9.98 1.28
CA ARG A 82 20.83 -10.70 0.01
C ARG A 82 19.52 -10.31 -0.67
N GLN A 83 18.42 -10.20 0.10
CA GLN A 83 17.14 -9.74 -0.43
C GLN A 83 17.27 -8.32 -1.01
N TYR A 84 17.86 -7.38 -0.28
CA TYR A 84 18.10 -6.04 -0.78
C TYR A 84 19.00 -6.01 -2.02
N ALA A 85 20.05 -6.81 -2.08
CA ALA A 85 20.89 -6.92 -3.26
C ALA A 85 20.12 -7.41 -4.50
N ALA A 86 19.19 -8.37 -4.34
CA ALA A 86 18.31 -8.81 -5.41
C ALA A 86 17.35 -7.68 -5.85
N GLN A 87 16.76 -6.94 -4.91
CA GLN A 87 15.91 -5.80 -5.20
C GLN A 87 16.64 -4.72 -5.99
N ARG A 88 17.91 -4.45 -5.63
CA ARG A 88 18.78 -3.55 -6.40
C ARG A 88 19.01 -4.03 -7.83
N GLN A 89 19.09 -5.35 -8.06
CA GLN A 89 19.18 -5.91 -9.41
C GLN A 89 17.87 -5.75 -10.19
N TYR A 90 16.72 -5.90 -9.55
CA TYR A 90 15.41 -5.77 -10.18
C TYR A 90 15.05 -4.31 -10.47
N PHE A 91 15.32 -3.41 -9.54
CA PHE A 91 14.78 -2.05 -9.54
C PHE A 91 15.85 -0.95 -9.71
N GLY A 92 17.13 -1.25 -9.59
CA GLY A 92 18.22 -0.25 -9.58
C GLY A 92 18.32 0.50 -8.24
N ARG A 93 17.22 1.08 -7.76
CA ARG A 93 17.06 1.71 -6.44
C ARG A 93 15.70 1.33 -5.86
N VAL A 94 15.52 1.54 -4.57
CA VAL A 94 14.25 1.33 -3.84
C VAL A 94 13.88 2.63 -3.14
N GLU A 95 12.72 3.19 -3.45
CA GLU A 95 12.29 4.44 -2.83
C GLU A 95 11.81 4.22 -1.38
N ILE A 96 11.13 3.09 -1.10
CA ILE A 96 10.63 2.79 0.24
C ILE A 96 11.03 1.36 0.61
N GLU A 97 11.99 1.21 1.51
CA GLU A 97 12.40 -0.10 2.04
C GLU A 97 11.73 -0.35 3.38
N GLN A 98 11.06 -1.50 3.52
CA GLN A 98 10.23 -1.81 4.68
C GLN A 98 10.75 -3.03 5.44
N VAL A 99 10.77 -2.99 6.76
CA VAL A 99 10.91 -4.21 7.56
C VAL A 99 9.55 -4.90 7.66
N HIS A 100 9.44 -6.08 7.04
CA HIS A 100 8.20 -6.84 6.93
C HIS A 100 7.88 -7.54 8.25
N THR A 101 6.65 -7.35 8.75
CA THR A 101 6.13 -8.01 9.96
C THR A 101 7.03 -7.86 11.20
N LEU A 102 7.75 -6.73 11.31
CA LEU A 102 8.65 -6.40 12.42
C LEU A 102 9.81 -7.40 12.61
N VAL A 103 10.07 -8.31 11.65
CA VAL A 103 11.12 -9.33 11.78
C VAL A 103 12.50 -8.68 11.93
N LEU A 104 13.12 -8.84 13.10
CA LEU A 104 14.43 -8.28 13.46
C LEU A 104 14.56 -6.77 13.08
N TRP A 105 13.49 -5.99 13.29
CA TRP A 105 13.48 -4.60 12.82
C TRP A 105 14.59 -3.75 13.46
N ARG A 106 14.95 -4.02 14.72
CA ARG A 106 16.01 -3.28 15.42
C ARG A 106 17.38 -3.53 14.79
N GLU A 107 17.63 -4.78 14.42
CA GLU A 107 18.88 -5.22 13.83
C GLU A 107 19.00 -4.80 12.36
N HIS A 108 17.91 -4.91 11.58
CA HIS A 108 17.90 -4.48 10.19
C HIS A 108 18.01 -2.97 10.02
N LEU A 109 17.45 -2.20 10.93
CA LEU A 109 17.31 -0.75 10.81
C LEU A 109 18.67 -0.04 10.59
N ALA A 110 19.72 -0.44 11.31
CA ALA A 110 21.02 0.22 11.24
C ALA A 110 21.64 0.18 9.83
N TRP A 111 21.55 -0.96 9.12
CA TRP A 111 22.10 -1.05 7.78
C TRP A 111 21.15 -0.47 6.71
N ILE A 112 19.84 -0.51 6.91
CA ILE A 112 18.86 0.14 6.02
C ILE A 112 19.08 1.66 6.05
N GLU A 113 19.30 2.23 7.21
CA GLU A 113 19.65 3.65 7.35
C GLU A 113 20.98 4.01 6.66
N ALA A 114 21.99 3.15 6.77
CA ALA A 114 23.24 3.35 6.04
C ALA A 114 23.04 3.33 4.51
N GLU A 115 22.17 2.46 3.99
CA GLU A 115 21.81 2.43 2.58
C GLU A 115 20.99 3.68 2.17
N ARG A 116 20.16 4.22 3.07
CA ARG A 116 19.48 5.51 2.87
C ARG A 116 20.49 6.66 2.77
N GLU A 117 21.44 6.73 3.68
CA GLU A 117 22.51 7.74 3.65
C GLU A 117 23.36 7.64 2.38
N ALA A 118 23.57 6.42 1.87
CA ALA A 118 24.27 6.17 0.60
C ALA A 118 23.40 6.48 -0.65
N GLY A 119 22.12 6.84 -0.48
CA GLY A 119 21.21 7.18 -1.57
C GLY A 119 20.62 5.96 -2.30
N GLY A 120 20.75 4.76 -1.74
CA GLY A 120 20.15 3.54 -2.25
C GLY A 120 18.65 3.40 -1.92
N ILE A 121 18.22 4.04 -0.84
CA ILE A 121 16.86 4.07 -0.29
C ILE A 121 16.49 5.53 -0.01
N ASP A 122 15.23 5.93 -0.25
CA ASP A 122 14.77 7.28 0.11
C ASP A 122 14.11 7.31 1.50
N ARG A 123 13.31 6.29 1.82
CA ARG A 123 12.50 6.23 3.05
C ARG A 123 12.59 4.85 3.69
N VAL A 124 12.70 4.85 5.01
CA VAL A 124 12.69 3.64 5.84
C VAL A 124 11.28 3.42 6.38
N SER A 125 10.78 2.19 6.25
CA SER A 125 9.42 1.83 6.62
C SER A 125 9.38 0.59 7.49
N VAL A 126 8.27 0.43 8.20
CA VAL A 126 7.93 -0.77 8.96
C VAL A 126 6.49 -1.17 8.68
N THR A 127 6.21 -2.48 8.69
CA THR A 127 4.86 -2.96 8.39
C THR A 127 4.46 -4.15 9.24
N HIS A 128 3.18 -4.22 9.58
CA HIS A 128 2.56 -5.45 10.10
C HIS A 128 1.10 -5.53 9.69
N TYR A 129 0.65 -6.74 9.33
CA TYR A 129 -0.71 -6.99 8.85
C TYR A 129 -1.70 -7.35 9.97
N ASP A 130 -1.25 -7.59 11.20
CA ASP A 130 -2.08 -8.01 12.33
C ASP A 130 -2.13 -6.93 13.40
N SER A 131 -3.34 -6.58 13.85
CA SER A 131 -3.55 -5.59 14.90
C SER A 131 -2.97 -6.00 16.26
N GLY A 132 -2.74 -7.29 16.49
CA GLY A 132 -2.05 -7.79 17.67
C GLY A 132 -0.60 -7.28 17.81
N ALA A 133 0.04 -6.89 16.70
CA ALA A 133 1.39 -6.33 16.68
C ALA A 133 1.42 -4.79 16.80
N PHE A 134 0.29 -4.11 16.94
CA PHE A 134 0.26 -2.64 16.95
C PHE A 134 1.04 -2.02 18.11
N ALA A 135 1.13 -2.69 19.26
CA ALA A 135 1.95 -2.23 20.37
C ALA A 135 3.45 -2.15 19.99
N GLU A 136 3.95 -3.14 19.26
CA GLU A 136 5.34 -3.14 18.79
C GLU A 136 5.55 -2.15 17.62
N LEU A 137 4.55 -1.98 16.74
CA LEU A 137 4.59 -0.90 15.73
C LEU A 137 4.67 0.49 16.38
N GLU A 138 3.88 0.73 17.43
CA GLU A 138 3.96 2.00 18.19
C GLU A 138 5.36 2.20 18.79
N GLU A 139 5.95 1.15 19.38
CA GLU A 139 7.33 1.21 19.88
C GLU A 139 8.32 1.56 18.76
N ALA A 140 8.20 0.91 17.60
CA ALA A 140 9.05 1.18 16.46
C ALA A 140 8.91 2.64 15.97
N LEU A 141 7.69 3.14 15.81
CA LEU A 141 7.43 4.51 15.35
C LEU A 141 7.96 5.56 16.35
N ARG A 142 7.82 5.33 17.65
CA ARG A 142 8.32 6.25 18.72
C ARG A 142 9.84 6.38 18.76
N THR A 143 10.57 5.51 18.06
CA THR A 143 12.03 5.69 17.89
C THR A 143 12.37 6.91 17.03
N GLY A 144 11.42 7.43 16.24
CA GLY A 144 11.63 8.53 15.29
C GLY A 144 12.51 8.15 14.09
N ARG A 145 12.74 6.84 13.86
CA ARG A 145 13.64 6.34 12.81
C ARG A 145 12.93 5.85 11.56
N PHE A 146 11.60 5.83 11.55
CA PHE A 146 10.78 5.40 10.41
C PHE A 146 10.07 6.58 9.77
N ASP A 147 10.14 6.68 8.46
CA ASP A 147 9.49 7.71 7.64
C ASP A 147 8.08 7.29 7.23
N VAL A 148 7.84 5.96 7.17
CA VAL A 148 6.60 5.38 6.65
C VAL A 148 6.17 4.19 7.51
N VAL A 149 4.86 3.98 7.65
CA VAL A 149 4.28 2.76 8.19
C VAL A 149 3.25 2.17 7.22
N GLN A 150 3.29 0.84 7.02
CA GLN A 150 2.28 0.15 6.22
C GLN A 150 1.40 -0.72 7.12
N ILE A 151 0.10 -0.44 7.14
CA ILE A 151 -0.88 -1.05 8.05
C ILE A 151 -2.19 -1.40 7.35
N PRO A 152 -2.97 -2.37 7.86
CA PRO A 152 -4.30 -2.65 7.33
C PRO A 152 -5.30 -1.55 7.73
N LEU A 153 -6.15 -1.17 6.77
CA LEU A 153 -7.34 -0.35 7.02
C LEU A 153 -8.39 -0.62 5.96
N ASN A 154 -9.58 -0.96 6.41
CA ASN A 154 -10.78 -1.06 5.59
C ASN A 154 -12.01 -0.95 6.51
N PRO A 155 -13.25 -0.85 6.01
CA PRO A 155 -14.44 -0.63 6.85
C PRO A 155 -14.67 -1.65 7.97
N VAL A 156 -14.11 -2.87 7.87
CA VAL A 156 -14.26 -3.95 8.89
C VAL A 156 -12.99 -4.24 9.67
N GLU A 157 -11.90 -3.51 9.41
CA GLU A 157 -10.59 -3.65 10.03
C GLU A 157 -10.06 -2.24 10.32
N ARG A 158 -10.49 -1.66 11.46
CA ARG A 158 -10.37 -0.24 11.79
C ARG A 158 -9.49 0.06 13.01
N GLU A 159 -8.86 -0.93 13.61
CA GLU A 159 -8.11 -0.79 14.87
C GLU A 159 -7.02 0.27 14.79
N CYS A 160 -6.42 0.47 13.60
CA CYS A 160 -5.39 1.49 13.42
C CYS A 160 -5.92 2.93 13.55
N GLU A 161 -7.23 3.17 13.34
CA GLU A 161 -7.82 4.52 13.43
C GLU A 161 -7.66 5.13 14.83
N HIS A 162 -7.62 4.29 15.87
CA HIS A 162 -7.55 4.70 17.26
C HIS A 162 -6.13 4.72 17.85
N ARG A 163 -5.18 4.07 17.19
CA ARG A 163 -3.83 3.89 17.72
C ARG A 163 -2.75 4.43 16.77
N LEU A 164 -2.56 3.78 15.62
CA LEU A 164 -1.43 4.05 14.72
C LEU A 164 -1.63 5.29 13.87
N LEU A 165 -2.85 5.58 13.38
CA LEU A 165 -3.08 6.79 12.58
C LEU A 165 -2.88 8.09 13.39
N PRO A 166 -3.37 8.21 14.65
CA PRO A 166 -3.05 9.36 15.49
C PRO A 166 -1.55 9.52 15.75
N LEU A 167 -0.86 8.41 16.07
CA LEU A 167 0.57 8.42 16.33
C LEU A 167 1.38 8.79 15.08
N ALA A 168 1.05 8.21 13.93
CA ALA A 168 1.70 8.55 12.66
C ALA A 168 1.55 10.04 12.31
N ALA A 169 0.35 10.61 12.54
CA ALA A 169 0.11 12.04 12.35
C ALA A 169 0.93 12.90 13.31
N GLU A 170 1.00 12.53 14.61
CA GLU A 170 1.81 13.22 15.61
C GLU A 170 3.30 13.24 15.25
N LEU A 171 3.82 12.09 14.77
CA LEU A 171 5.23 11.92 14.45
C LEU A 171 5.60 12.34 13.02
N GLY A 172 4.64 12.74 12.19
CA GLY A 172 4.88 13.07 10.77
C GLY A 172 5.19 11.86 9.89
N VAL A 173 4.90 10.63 10.36
CA VAL A 173 5.12 9.38 9.62
C VAL A 173 4.04 9.20 8.56
N ALA A 174 4.43 8.89 7.32
CA ALA A 174 3.50 8.65 6.23
C ALA A 174 2.86 7.25 6.33
N VAL A 175 1.63 7.10 5.82
CA VAL A 175 0.83 5.88 5.98
C VAL A 175 0.49 5.25 4.64
N ILE A 176 0.94 4.01 4.45
CA ILE A 176 0.50 3.11 3.37
C ILE A 176 -0.59 2.19 3.92
N VAL A 177 -1.73 2.14 3.27
CA VAL A 177 -2.82 1.23 3.64
C VAL A 177 -2.78 -0.04 2.78
N MET A 178 -2.50 -1.17 3.43
CA MET A 178 -2.67 -2.50 2.84
C MET A 178 -4.10 -3.03 3.08
N ARG A 179 -4.51 -4.00 2.26
CA ARG A 179 -5.83 -4.65 2.33
C ARG A 179 -7.03 -3.69 2.32
N PRO A 180 -7.01 -2.60 1.56
CA PRO A 180 -8.14 -1.67 1.53
C PRO A 180 -9.43 -2.33 1.03
N LEU A 181 -9.31 -3.45 0.30
CA LEU A 181 -10.41 -4.29 -0.20
C LEU A 181 -10.59 -5.59 0.62
N GLY A 182 -10.10 -5.64 1.87
CA GLY A 182 -10.26 -6.75 2.81
C GLY A 182 -9.31 -7.93 2.63
N GLY A 183 -8.62 -8.05 1.51
CA GLY A 183 -7.72 -9.18 1.24
C GLY A 183 -8.42 -10.55 1.30
N SER A 184 -7.69 -11.60 1.69
CA SER A 184 -8.25 -12.95 1.90
C SER A 184 -9.05 -13.05 3.21
N ARG A 185 -8.64 -12.30 4.25
CA ARG A 185 -9.26 -12.34 5.60
C ARG A 185 -10.73 -11.86 5.56
N HIS A 186 -11.00 -10.85 4.74
CA HIS A 186 -12.33 -10.24 4.60
C HIS A 186 -12.79 -10.26 3.14
N ALA A 187 -12.74 -11.43 2.51
CA ALA A 187 -13.07 -11.59 1.09
C ALA A 187 -14.51 -11.16 0.76
N THR A 188 -15.43 -11.26 1.73
CA THR A 188 -16.82 -10.82 1.61
C THR A 188 -16.99 -9.31 1.45
N LEU A 189 -16.00 -8.53 1.89
CA LEU A 189 -16.01 -7.07 1.73
C LEU A 189 -16.12 -6.64 0.26
N ARG A 190 -15.56 -7.43 -0.66
CA ARG A 190 -15.62 -7.17 -2.11
C ARG A 190 -16.92 -7.58 -2.78
N ARG A 191 -17.87 -8.17 -2.02
CA ARG A 191 -19.15 -8.56 -2.58
C ARG A 191 -19.92 -7.31 -3.00
N ASP A 192 -20.34 -7.28 -4.25
CA ASP A 192 -21.13 -6.18 -4.78
C ASP A 192 -22.46 -6.04 -4.01
N PRO A 193 -22.72 -4.89 -3.37
CA PRO A 193 -23.96 -4.66 -2.63
C PRO A 193 -25.14 -4.28 -3.56
N GLY A 194 -24.90 -4.15 -4.86
CA GLY A 194 -25.88 -3.74 -5.87
C GLY A 194 -25.92 -2.22 -6.11
N ASP A 195 -26.47 -1.84 -7.26
CA ASP A 195 -26.50 -0.45 -7.74
C ASP A 195 -27.16 0.53 -6.76
N GLY A 196 -28.22 0.12 -6.08
CA GLY A 196 -28.90 0.95 -5.09
C GLY A 196 -27.99 1.39 -3.93
N ALA A 197 -26.98 0.60 -3.58
CA ALA A 197 -26.00 0.96 -2.56
C ALA A 197 -24.95 1.97 -3.07
N LEU A 198 -24.74 2.07 -4.38
CA LEU A 198 -23.78 3.01 -4.97
C LEU A 198 -24.42 4.38 -5.23
N GLU A 199 -25.73 4.47 -5.37
CA GLU A 199 -26.42 5.70 -5.74
C GLU A 199 -26.06 6.91 -4.84
N PRO A 200 -26.05 6.80 -3.49
CA PRO A 200 -25.64 7.90 -2.62
C PRO A 200 -24.19 8.33 -2.78
N LEU A 201 -23.34 7.48 -3.39
CA LEU A 201 -21.91 7.70 -3.56
C LEU A 201 -21.53 8.25 -4.94
N ARG A 202 -22.47 8.30 -5.90
CA ARG A 202 -22.28 8.84 -7.25
C ARG A 202 -21.75 10.29 -7.27
N PRO A 203 -22.22 11.20 -6.40
CA PRO A 203 -21.69 12.58 -6.34
C PRO A 203 -20.19 12.65 -6.02
N PHE A 204 -19.63 11.59 -5.42
CA PHE A 204 -18.22 11.46 -5.09
C PHE A 204 -17.39 10.77 -6.19
N GLY A 205 -17.99 10.53 -7.38
CA GLY A 205 -17.31 9.87 -8.51
C GLY A 205 -17.11 8.36 -8.30
N VAL A 206 -17.94 7.72 -7.47
CA VAL A 206 -17.93 6.28 -7.24
C VAL A 206 -18.81 5.59 -8.27
N GLU A 207 -18.22 4.69 -9.04
CA GLU A 207 -18.91 3.87 -10.04
C GLU A 207 -19.02 2.40 -9.64
N THR A 208 -18.08 1.93 -8.80
CA THR A 208 -18.02 0.53 -8.37
C THR A 208 -17.80 0.43 -6.86
N TRP A 209 -18.17 -0.72 -6.28
CA TRP A 209 -17.97 -0.96 -4.85
C TRP A 209 -16.49 -0.95 -4.42
N PRO A 210 -15.54 -1.53 -5.18
CA PRO A 210 -14.13 -1.35 -4.87
C PRO A 210 -13.69 0.12 -4.77
N GLN A 211 -14.19 1.00 -5.66
CA GLN A 211 -13.90 2.44 -5.55
C GLN A 211 -14.46 3.05 -4.27
N ALA A 212 -15.67 2.65 -3.83
CA ALA A 212 -16.22 3.09 -2.56
C ALA A 212 -15.33 2.72 -1.37
N LEU A 213 -14.81 1.48 -1.35
CA LEU A 213 -13.92 0.99 -0.29
C LEU A 213 -12.56 1.72 -0.28
N LEU A 214 -11.96 1.95 -1.46
CA LEU A 214 -10.71 2.71 -1.57
C LEU A 214 -10.89 4.16 -1.12
N LYS A 215 -11.94 4.80 -1.62
CA LYS A 215 -12.27 6.19 -1.25
C LYS A 215 -12.60 6.31 0.23
N TRP A 216 -13.24 5.31 0.83
CA TRP A 216 -13.49 5.27 2.27
C TRP A 216 -12.20 5.38 3.09
N ALA A 217 -11.17 4.62 2.74
CA ALA A 217 -9.87 4.69 3.41
C ALA A 217 -9.17 6.03 3.14
N LEU A 218 -9.18 6.50 1.89
CA LEU A 218 -8.55 7.75 1.47
C LEU A 218 -9.24 9.00 2.02
N SER A 219 -10.49 8.90 2.45
CA SER A 219 -11.21 10.00 3.11
C SER A 219 -10.73 10.30 4.52
N ASP A 220 -9.87 9.44 5.09
CA ASP A 220 -9.08 9.80 6.27
C ASP A 220 -7.83 10.56 5.80
N PRO A 221 -7.67 11.84 6.18
CA PRO A 221 -6.53 12.67 5.71
C PRO A 221 -5.17 12.21 6.24
N ARG A 222 -5.14 11.28 7.21
CA ARG A 222 -3.91 10.68 7.75
C ARG A 222 -3.37 9.55 6.88
N VAL A 223 -4.16 9.04 5.93
CA VAL A 223 -3.75 8.01 4.96
C VAL A 223 -3.09 8.68 3.76
N ASP A 224 -1.89 8.27 3.38
CA ASP A 224 -1.19 8.82 2.21
C ASP A 224 -1.49 8.05 0.93
N VAL A 225 -1.52 6.71 1.00
CA VAL A 225 -1.76 5.89 -0.17
C VAL A 225 -2.44 4.57 0.19
N VAL A 226 -3.31 4.09 -0.67
CA VAL A 226 -3.86 2.73 -0.62
C VAL A 226 -3.23 1.87 -1.72
N ILE A 227 -2.94 0.58 -1.42
CA ILE A 227 -2.27 -0.34 -2.37
C ILE A 227 -3.12 -1.58 -2.67
N PRO A 228 -4.24 -1.44 -3.40
CA PRO A 228 -5.03 -2.59 -3.83
C PRO A 228 -4.22 -3.47 -4.79
N ALA A 229 -4.23 -4.79 -4.56
CA ALA A 229 -3.63 -5.75 -5.48
C ALA A 229 -4.64 -6.22 -6.53
N THR A 230 -4.19 -6.37 -7.77
CA THR A 230 -5.02 -6.90 -8.87
C THR A 230 -4.17 -7.58 -9.94
N SER A 231 -4.74 -8.60 -10.58
CA SER A 231 -4.20 -9.25 -11.79
C SER A 231 -4.92 -8.80 -13.08
N ARG A 232 -5.69 -7.71 -13.04
CA ARG A 232 -6.47 -7.21 -14.18
C ARG A 232 -6.15 -5.74 -14.46
N ALA A 233 -5.68 -5.43 -15.66
CA ALA A 233 -5.36 -4.06 -16.08
C ALA A 233 -6.57 -3.10 -15.94
N THR A 234 -7.77 -3.56 -16.33
CA THR A 234 -9.00 -2.77 -16.17
C THR A 234 -9.31 -2.42 -14.71
N ARG A 235 -8.98 -3.33 -13.78
CA ARG A 235 -9.14 -3.07 -12.34
C ARG A 235 -8.06 -2.11 -11.81
N ALA A 236 -6.85 -2.12 -12.35
CA ALA A 236 -5.83 -1.14 -11.99
C ALA A 236 -6.29 0.27 -12.35
N THR A 237 -6.81 0.48 -13.55
CA THR A 237 -7.40 1.76 -13.98
C THR A 237 -8.63 2.16 -13.16
N GLU A 238 -9.52 1.21 -12.88
CA GLU A 238 -10.72 1.42 -12.04
C GLU A 238 -10.33 1.85 -10.62
N ASN A 239 -9.37 1.15 -10.00
CA ASN A 239 -8.90 1.47 -8.66
C ASN A 239 -8.27 2.87 -8.60
N ALA A 240 -7.45 3.23 -9.60
CA ALA A 240 -6.83 4.54 -9.68
C ALA A 240 -7.88 5.66 -9.67
N ALA A 241 -9.00 5.49 -10.36
CA ALA A 241 -10.05 6.51 -10.42
C ALA A 241 -10.63 6.87 -9.04
N ALA A 242 -10.54 5.98 -8.04
CA ALA A 242 -10.94 6.27 -6.65
C ALA A 242 -10.07 7.36 -5.99
N GLY A 243 -8.87 7.63 -6.51
CA GLY A 243 -7.94 8.63 -5.99
C GLY A 243 -8.26 10.09 -6.36
N ARG A 244 -9.46 10.37 -6.84
CA ARG A 244 -9.91 11.71 -7.23
C ARG A 244 -10.90 12.27 -6.21
N PRO A 245 -10.77 13.55 -5.78
CA PRO A 245 -11.80 14.18 -4.96
C PRO A 245 -13.14 14.28 -5.73
N PRO A 246 -14.27 14.57 -5.03
CA PRO A 246 -14.37 14.88 -3.60
C PRO A 246 -14.24 13.65 -2.71
N TRP A 247 -13.81 13.87 -1.46
CA TRP A 247 -13.69 12.83 -0.44
C TRP A 247 -14.98 12.71 0.36
N PHE A 248 -15.19 11.51 0.96
CA PHE A 248 -16.33 11.26 1.84
C PHE A 248 -16.24 12.10 3.13
N GLY A 249 -17.36 12.62 3.56
CA GLY A 249 -17.55 13.10 4.92
C GLY A 249 -17.81 11.95 5.90
N PRO A 250 -18.04 12.29 7.18
CA PRO A 250 -18.37 11.29 8.21
C PRO A 250 -19.58 10.43 7.86
N ASP A 251 -20.63 11.02 7.29
CA ASP A 251 -21.89 10.34 6.97
C ASP A 251 -21.73 9.29 5.86
N GLU A 252 -20.97 9.61 4.81
CA GLU A 252 -20.69 8.66 3.72
C GLU A 252 -19.73 7.56 4.20
N ARG A 253 -18.73 7.90 5.03
CA ARG A 253 -17.87 6.88 5.63
C ARG A 253 -18.66 5.91 6.51
N GLU A 254 -19.59 6.42 7.33
CA GLU A 254 -20.49 5.60 8.14
C GLU A 254 -21.41 4.74 7.26
N TYR A 255 -21.96 5.32 6.21
CA TYR A 255 -22.80 4.61 5.24
C TYR A 255 -22.03 3.44 4.60
N VAL A 256 -20.83 3.69 4.06
CA VAL A 256 -20.01 2.63 3.44
C VAL A 256 -19.65 1.54 4.46
N ALA A 257 -19.29 1.90 5.69
CA ALA A 257 -18.98 0.94 6.75
C ALA A 257 -20.19 0.04 7.05
N ARG A 258 -21.38 0.60 7.18
CA ARG A 258 -22.60 -0.16 7.41
C ARG A 258 -22.94 -1.11 6.26
N VAL A 259 -22.85 -0.64 5.00
CA VAL A 259 -23.07 -1.49 3.81
C VAL A 259 -22.03 -2.61 3.73
N ALA A 260 -20.79 -2.34 4.13
CA ALA A 260 -19.71 -3.33 4.22
C ALA A 260 -19.92 -4.38 5.31
N GLY A 261 -20.91 -4.22 6.18
CA GLY A 261 -21.20 -5.12 7.28
C GLY A 261 -20.31 -4.86 8.51
N ALA A 262 -19.77 -3.66 8.67
CA ALA A 262 -19.10 -3.23 9.89
C ALA A 262 -20.10 -3.17 11.05
N ARG A 263 -19.69 -3.64 12.22
CA ARG A 263 -20.50 -3.63 13.45
C ARG A 263 -19.96 -2.59 14.42
#